data_4558d78279e3838d9bfbd3116b8dcae0
#
_entry.id   4558d78279e3838d9bfbd3116b8dcae0
#
_cell.length_a   1.000
_cell.length_b   1.000
_cell.length_c   1.000
_cell.angle_alpha   90.00
_cell.angle_beta   90.00
_cell.angle_gamma   90.00
#
_symmetry.space_group_name_H-M   'P 1'
#
loop_
_entity.id
_entity.type
_entity.pdbx_description
1 polymer ?
#
loop_
_entity_poly.entity_id
_entity_poly.type
_entity_poly.pdbx_seq_one_letter_code
_entity_poly.pdbx_strand_id
1 'polypeptide(L)'
;MPKYLLLKHYSGGPEPHHPFPPLDQWAPEDVEAHFAFLRNVGEVLRESGEYVDSQALTPAQTWVRYGGPDAAPVTTDGPLPETTDLVAGWYMVDVDSRERALEIAAYISSEPGPGGGPLHEWIDVREIMSHAPVAD
;
A
#
# COMPACT_ATOMS: atom_id res chain seq x y z
N MET A 1 -19.85 -5.00 8.65
CA MET A 1 -18.64 -4.34 9.11
C MET A 1 -18.01 -3.63 7.94
N PRO A 2 -17.61 -2.37 8.08
CA PRO A 2 -16.99 -1.67 6.96
C PRO A 2 -15.61 -2.24 6.64
N LYS A 3 -15.27 -2.24 5.36
CA LYS A 3 -13.97 -2.66 4.89
C LYS A 3 -13.20 -1.47 4.38
N TYR A 4 -11.90 -1.48 4.64
CA TYR A 4 -11.00 -0.41 4.22
C TYR A 4 -9.80 -0.98 3.51
N LEU A 5 -9.33 -0.24 2.51
CA LEU A 5 -8.07 -0.51 1.82
C LEU A 5 -7.04 0.47 2.36
N LEU A 6 -5.94 -0.06 2.88
CA LEU A 6 -4.84 0.72 3.45
C LEU A 6 -3.68 0.65 2.47
N LEU A 7 -3.46 1.74 1.73
CA LEU A 7 -2.53 1.77 0.60
C LEU A 7 -1.17 2.29 1.02
N LYS A 8 -0.14 1.48 0.76
CA LYS A 8 1.27 1.86 0.92
C LYS A 8 1.80 2.37 -0.42
N HIS A 9 2.79 3.25 -0.37
CA HIS A 9 3.36 3.85 -1.58
C HIS A 9 4.88 3.74 -1.58
N TYR A 10 5.46 3.60 -2.78
CA TYR A 10 6.90 3.80 -2.97
C TYR A 10 7.23 5.27 -2.83
N SER A 11 6.33 6.13 -3.29
CA SER A 11 6.41 7.57 -3.14
C SER A 11 4.99 8.13 -3.12
N GLY A 12 4.80 9.23 -2.41
CA GLY A 12 3.51 9.90 -2.40
C GLY A 12 3.08 10.36 -1.02
N GLY A 13 1.89 10.92 -0.97
CA GLY A 13 1.27 11.44 0.23
C GLY A 13 1.46 12.95 0.38
N PRO A 14 0.86 13.51 1.46
CA PRO A 14 0.97 14.93 1.75
C PRO A 14 2.41 15.39 2.04
N GLU A 15 2.73 16.63 1.69
CA GLU A 15 3.99 17.25 2.10
C GLU A 15 3.94 17.66 3.58
N PRO A 16 5.03 17.61 4.35
CA PRO A 16 6.35 17.16 3.86
C PRO A 16 6.46 15.64 3.83
N HIS A 17 7.20 15.15 2.87
CA HIS A 17 7.54 13.73 2.79
C HIS A 17 8.88 13.47 3.47
N HIS A 18 9.07 12.23 3.94
CA HIS A 18 10.36 11.76 4.42
C HIS A 18 10.90 10.78 3.36
N PRO A 19 11.75 11.24 2.44
CA PRO A 19 12.27 10.36 1.42
C PRO A 19 13.19 9.29 2.03
N PHE A 20 13.07 8.08 1.51
CA PHE A 20 13.91 6.96 1.92
C PHE A 20 14.67 6.46 0.71
N PRO A 21 15.89 5.95 0.88
CA PRO A 21 16.56 5.30 -0.22
C PRO A 21 15.77 4.05 -0.64
N PRO A 22 15.90 3.62 -1.91
CA PRO A 22 15.29 2.37 -2.35
C PRO A 22 15.73 1.18 -1.50
N LEU A 23 14.88 0.17 -1.37
CA LEU A 23 15.15 -1.01 -0.54
C LEU A 23 16.47 -1.69 -0.87
N ASP A 24 16.90 -1.67 -2.13
CA ASP A 24 18.17 -2.28 -2.55
C ASP A 24 19.40 -1.54 -2.01
N GLN A 25 19.20 -0.35 -1.45
CA GLN A 25 20.26 0.44 -0.81
C GLN A 25 20.25 0.31 0.71
N TRP A 26 19.31 -0.43 1.27
CA TRP A 26 19.24 -0.64 2.72
C TRP A 26 20.21 -1.76 3.13
N ALA A 27 20.63 -1.72 4.41
CA ALA A 27 21.34 -2.86 4.98
C ALA A 27 20.44 -4.09 4.98
N PRO A 28 20.97 -5.29 4.68
CA PRO A 28 20.14 -6.51 4.62
C PRO A 28 19.33 -6.76 5.88
N GLU A 29 19.87 -6.48 7.06
CA GLU A 29 19.16 -6.65 8.33
C GLU A 29 17.99 -5.68 8.47
N ASP A 30 18.07 -4.49 7.88
CA ASP A 30 16.98 -3.52 7.90
C ASP A 30 15.85 -3.96 6.97
N VAL A 31 16.18 -4.50 5.80
CA VAL A 31 15.20 -5.07 4.87
C VAL A 31 14.45 -6.22 5.54
N GLU A 32 15.18 -7.11 6.22
CA GLU A 32 14.57 -8.25 6.90
C GLU A 32 13.65 -7.80 8.02
N ALA A 33 14.07 -6.83 8.82
CA ALA A 33 13.24 -6.29 9.90
C ALA A 33 11.96 -5.65 9.37
N HIS A 34 12.08 -4.93 8.25
CA HIS A 34 10.94 -4.30 7.60
C HIS A 34 9.88 -5.34 7.18
N PHE A 35 10.31 -6.38 6.45
CA PHE A 35 9.38 -7.42 5.99
C PHE A 35 8.87 -8.29 7.14
N ALA A 36 9.69 -8.54 8.16
CA ALA A 36 9.24 -9.26 9.35
C ALA A 36 8.11 -8.51 10.06
N PHE A 37 8.23 -7.19 10.14
CA PHE A 37 7.19 -6.35 10.73
C PHE A 37 5.89 -6.45 9.93
N LEU A 38 5.96 -6.38 8.59
CA LEU A 38 4.77 -6.47 7.74
C LEU A 38 4.09 -7.84 7.85
N ARG A 39 4.89 -8.92 7.96
CA ARG A 39 4.32 -10.26 8.21
C ARG A 39 3.62 -10.30 9.55
N ASN A 40 4.20 -9.67 10.57
CA ASN A 40 3.59 -9.63 11.89
C ASN A 40 2.28 -8.84 11.90
N VAL A 41 2.21 -7.75 11.14
CA VAL A 41 0.94 -7.02 10.96
C VAL A 41 -0.14 -7.97 10.44
N GLY A 42 0.18 -8.75 9.42
CA GLY A 42 -0.75 -9.74 8.87
C GLY A 42 -1.20 -10.76 9.92
N GLU A 43 -0.29 -11.25 10.75
CA GLU A 43 -0.62 -12.21 11.81
C GLU A 43 -1.52 -11.59 12.87
N VAL A 44 -1.22 -10.38 13.31
CA VAL A 44 -2.02 -9.67 14.31
C VAL A 44 -3.44 -9.45 13.78
N LEU A 45 -3.57 -9.06 12.53
CA LEU A 45 -4.88 -8.83 11.93
C LEU A 45 -5.66 -10.13 11.72
N ARG A 46 -4.98 -11.24 11.42
CA ARG A 46 -5.65 -12.54 11.33
C ARG A 46 -6.16 -13.00 12.68
N GLU A 47 -5.37 -12.82 13.74
CA GLU A 47 -5.78 -13.18 15.09
C GLU A 47 -6.99 -12.37 15.55
N SER A 48 -7.06 -11.10 15.21
CA SER A 48 -8.19 -10.24 15.57
C SER A 48 -9.42 -10.46 14.69
N GLY A 49 -9.28 -11.20 13.58
CA GLY A 49 -10.35 -11.41 12.62
C GLY A 49 -10.56 -10.26 11.66
N GLU A 50 -9.65 -9.31 11.63
CA GLU A 50 -9.78 -8.09 10.80
C GLU A 50 -9.12 -8.23 9.43
N TYR A 51 -8.30 -9.24 9.23
CA TYR A 51 -7.58 -9.43 7.97
C TYR A 51 -8.50 -9.91 6.86
N VAL A 52 -8.45 -9.26 5.69
CA VAL A 52 -9.14 -9.72 4.49
C VAL A 52 -8.14 -10.15 3.42
N ASP A 53 -7.20 -9.26 3.06
CA ASP A 53 -6.20 -9.53 2.03
C ASP A 53 -5.03 -8.56 2.17
N SER A 54 -3.89 -8.93 1.60
CA SER A 54 -2.75 -8.02 1.47
C SER A 54 -1.90 -8.45 0.29
N GLN A 55 -1.36 -7.48 -0.44
CA GLN A 55 -0.48 -7.73 -1.58
C GLN A 55 0.61 -6.68 -1.62
N ALA A 56 1.79 -7.09 -2.08
CA ALA A 56 2.88 -6.18 -2.38
C ALA A 56 3.06 -6.10 -3.90
N LEU A 57 3.34 -4.91 -4.40
CA LEU A 57 3.52 -4.68 -5.83
C LEU A 57 4.97 -4.32 -6.13
N THR A 58 5.45 -4.74 -7.29
CA THR A 58 6.75 -4.27 -7.79
C THR A 58 6.61 -2.81 -8.23
N PRO A 59 7.72 -2.06 -8.33
CA PRO A 59 7.65 -0.66 -8.79
C PRO A 59 7.39 -0.51 -10.29
N ALA A 60 7.41 -1.60 -11.05
CA ALA A 60 7.10 -1.56 -12.48
C ALA A 60 5.62 -1.23 -12.69
N GLN A 61 5.35 -0.34 -13.64
CA GLN A 61 3.99 0.11 -13.90
C GLN A 61 3.76 0.19 -15.40
N THR A 62 2.60 -0.29 -15.85
CA THR A 62 2.18 -0.16 -17.24
C THR A 62 0.77 0.40 -17.25
N TRP A 63 0.58 1.49 -18.00
CA TRP A 63 -0.72 2.08 -18.24
C TRP A 63 -1.31 1.51 -19.52
N VAL A 64 -2.59 1.14 -19.48
CA VAL A 64 -3.29 0.55 -20.64
C VAL A 64 -4.61 1.26 -20.86
N ARG A 65 -4.93 1.53 -22.10
CA ARG A 65 -6.19 2.16 -22.48
C ARG A 65 -6.80 1.41 -23.67
N TYR A 66 -8.12 1.35 -23.71
CA TYR A 66 -8.83 0.77 -24.84
C TYR A 66 -8.49 1.55 -26.11
N GLY A 67 -8.09 0.85 -27.14
CA GLY A 67 -7.64 1.46 -28.40
C GLY A 67 -8.71 1.60 -29.47
N GLY A 68 -9.90 1.02 -29.25
CA GLY A 68 -10.98 0.99 -30.25
C GLY A 68 -11.33 -0.44 -30.66
N PRO A 69 -12.45 -0.62 -31.42
CA PRO A 69 -12.96 -1.98 -31.70
C PRO A 69 -12.01 -2.84 -32.52
N ASP A 70 -11.21 -2.26 -33.41
CA ASP A 70 -10.30 -3.00 -34.28
C ASP A 70 -8.84 -2.70 -34.03
N ALA A 71 -8.53 -2.16 -32.87
CA ALA A 71 -7.17 -1.75 -32.53
C ALA A 71 -6.67 -2.48 -31.30
N ALA A 72 -5.35 -2.66 -31.21
CA ALA A 72 -4.71 -3.19 -30.02
C ALA A 72 -4.87 -2.20 -28.85
N PRO A 73 -4.79 -2.66 -27.59
CA PRO A 73 -4.73 -1.74 -26.45
C PRO A 73 -3.59 -0.75 -26.60
N VAL A 74 -3.82 0.49 -26.16
CA VAL A 74 -2.78 1.51 -26.08
C VAL A 74 -2.05 1.34 -24.77
N THR A 75 -0.74 1.18 -24.80
CA THR A 75 0.05 0.94 -23.59
C THR A 75 1.20 1.93 -23.47
N THR A 76 1.56 2.24 -22.23
CA THR A 76 2.78 2.99 -21.95
C THR A 76 3.37 2.52 -20.62
N ASP A 77 4.68 2.37 -20.59
CA ASP A 77 5.35 1.92 -19.38
C ASP A 77 5.63 3.09 -18.45
N GLY A 78 5.43 2.86 -17.18
CA GLY A 78 5.73 3.81 -16.11
C GLY A 78 6.71 3.21 -15.10
N PRO A 79 6.90 3.86 -13.98
CA PRO A 79 6.25 5.13 -13.62
C PRO A 79 6.72 6.30 -14.50
N LEU A 80 5.78 7.19 -14.79
CA LEU A 80 6.05 8.37 -15.61
C LEU A 80 6.79 9.43 -14.76
N PRO A 81 7.56 10.33 -15.37
CA PRO A 81 8.27 11.37 -14.62
C PRO A 81 7.37 12.26 -13.78
N GLU A 82 6.11 12.47 -14.22
CA GLU A 82 5.12 13.26 -13.50
C GLU A 82 4.39 12.49 -12.41
N THR A 83 4.65 11.20 -12.24
CA THR A 83 3.99 10.40 -11.22
C THR A 83 4.37 10.90 -9.84
N THR A 84 3.37 11.30 -9.05
CA THR A 84 3.58 11.76 -7.67
C THR A 84 3.34 10.65 -6.67
N ASP A 85 2.35 9.78 -6.93
CA ASP A 85 1.98 8.69 -6.03
C ASP A 85 2.12 7.36 -6.76
N LEU A 86 2.92 6.46 -6.22
CA LEU A 86 3.11 5.13 -6.76
C LEU A 86 2.82 4.10 -5.69
N VAL A 87 1.72 3.36 -5.85
CA VAL A 87 1.27 2.37 -4.87
C VAL A 87 2.27 1.21 -4.81
N ALA A 88 2.67 0.85 -3.59
CA ALA A 88 3.59 -0.25 -3.33
C ALA A 88 2.88 -1.52 -2.87
N GLY A 89 1.64 -1.40 -2.40
CA GLY A 89 0.88 -2.53 -1.91
C GLY A 89 -0.26 -2.08 -1.02
N TRP A 90 -0.96 -3.06 -0.43
CA TRP A 90 -2.10 -2.74 0.43
C TRP A 90 -2.34 -3.82 1.48
N TYR A 91 -3.05 -3.41 2.53
CA TYR A 91 -3.79 -4.30 3.42
C TYR A 91 -5.27 -3.99 3.27
N MET A 92 -6.10 -5.01 3.17
CA MET A 92 -7.55 -4.87 3.21
C MET A 92 -8.03 -5.40 4.55
N VAL A 93 -8.78 -4.59 5.28
CA VAL A 93 -9.26 -4.93 6.62
C VAL A 93 -10.77 -4.79 6.72
N ASP A 94 -11.37 -5.63 7.57
CA ASP A 94 -12.79 -5.58 7.94
C ASP A 94 -12.83 -5.21 9.41
N VAL A 95 -13.32 -4.01 9.72
CA VAL A 95 -13.18 -3.43 11.05
C VAL A 95 -14.52 -2.89 11.58
N ASP A 96 -14.58 -2.67 12.89
CA ASP A 96 -15.78 -2.16 13.55
C ASP A 96 -16.06 -0.69 13.25
N SER A 97 -15.01 0.08 12.98
CA SER A 97 -15.15 1.52 12.81
C SER A 97 -14.02 2.09 11.94
N ARG A 98 -14.25 3.30 11.44
CA ARG A 98 -13.22 4.06 10.72
C ARG A 98 -12.01 4.32 11.63
N GLU A 99 -12.26 4.63 12.90
CA GLU A 99 -11.20 4.90 13.87
C GLU A 99 -10.26 3.71 14.01
N ARG A 100 -10.81 2.49 14.00
CA ARG A 100 -9.99 1.28 14.04
C ARG A 100 -9.11 1.15 12.80
N ALA A 101 -9.65 1.47 11.61
CA ALA A 101 -8.86 1.46 10.38
C ALA A 101 -7.68 2.45 10.47
N LEU A 102 -7.91 3.64 11.04
CA LEU A 102 -6.85 4.63 11.22
C LEU A 102 -5.78 4.16 12.22
N GLU A 103 -6.18 3.48 13.28
CA GLU A 103 -5.21 2.87 14.22
C GLU A 103 -4.32 1.86 13.53
N ILE A 104 -4.91 0.99 12.71
CA ILE A 104 -4.15 -0.02 11.97
C ILE A 104 -3.21 0.66 10.98
N ALA A 105 -3.68 1.68 10.27
CA ALA A 105 -2.84 2.42 9.32
C ALA A 105 -1.64 3.07 10.04
N ALA A 106 -1.86 3.67 11.21
CA ALA A 106 -0.79 4.26 12.00
C ALA A 106 0.23 3.20 12.44
N TYR A 107 -0.25 2.02 12.80
CA TYR A 107 0.62 0.91 13.17
C TYR A 107 1.49 0.48 11.99
N ILE A 108 0.90 0.34 10.79
CA ILE A 108 1.65 0.02 9.56
C ILE A 108 2.69 1.09 9.29
N SER A 109 2.34 2.37 9.45
CA SER A 109 3.24 3.50 9.22
C SER A 109 4.47 3.49 10.15
N SER A 110 4.40 2.78 11.26
CA SER A 110 5.50 2.66 12.21
C SER A 110 6.53 1.60 11.80
N GLU A 111 6.36 0.95 10.67
CA GLU A 111 7.27 -0.10 10.21
C GLU A 111 8.72 0.39 10.19
N PRO A 112 9.69 -0.48 10.53
CA PRO A 112 11.08 -0.05 10.59
C PRO A 112 11.66 0.16 9.18
N GLY A 113 12.50 1.18 9.08
CA GLY A 113 13.23 1.54 7.88
C GLY A 113 14.74 1.45 8.09
N PRO A 114 15.51 2.21 7.31
CA PRO A 114 16.97 2.24 7.47
C PRO A 114 17.36 2.59 8.91
N GLY A 115 18.26 1.82 9.48
CA GLY A 115 18.70 2.02 10.87
C GLY A 115 17.72 1.54 11.91
N GLY A 116 16.59 0.94 11.50
CA GLY A 116 15.60 0.37 12.41
C GLY A 116 14.59 1.35 12.97
N GLY A 117 14.71 2.63 12.66
CA GLY A 117 13.73 3.62 13.08
C GLY A 117 12.45 3.56 12.25
N PRO A 118 11.32 4.07 12.78
CA PRO A 118 10.05 4.03 12.04
C PRO A 118 10.10 4.90 10.79
N LEU A 119 9.45 4.42 9.74
CA LEU A 119 9.42 5.12 8.44
C LEU A 119 8.54 6.36 8.45
N HIS A 120 7.47 6.37 9.25
CA HIS A 120 6.49 7.46 9.23
C HIS A 120 5.92 7.70 7.82
N GLU A 121 5.73 6.62 7.04
CA GLU A 121 5.18 6.79 5.70
C GLU A 121 3.70 7.11 5.77
N TRP A 122 3.21 7.84 4.78
CA TRP A 122 1.78 8.08 4.66
C TRP A 122 1.06 6.83 4.15
N ILE A 123 -0.02 6.47 4.83
CA ILE A 123 -0.91 5.37 4.41
C ILE A 123 -2.22 6.00 3.95
N ASP A 124 -2.62 5.72 2.71
CA ASP A 124 -3.89 6.20 2.16
C ASP A 124 -5.01 5.25 2.61
N VAL A 125 -5.95 5.74 3.37
CA VAL A 125 -7.04 4.94 3.93
C VAL A 125 -8.31 5.19 3.12
N ARG A 126 -8.79 4.16 2.43
CA ARG A 126 -9.96 4.27 1.55
C ARG A 126 -11.03 3.27 1.95
N GLU A 127 -12.23 3.76 2.22
CA GLU A 127 -13.35 2.86 2.51
C GLU A 127 -13.81 2.18 1.22
N ILE A 128 -14.04 0.86 1.30
CA ILE A 128 -14.55 0.09 0.17
C ILE A 128 -16.06 0.27 0.12
N MET A 129 -16.60 0.55 -1.07
CA MET A 129 -18.03 0.72 -1.24
C MET A 129 -18.76 -0.56 -0.86
N SER A 130 -19.76 -0.46 0.01
CA SER A 130 -20.59 -1.60 0.39
C SER A 130 -21.49 -2.05 -0.75
N HIS A 131 -21.83 -1.14 -1.65
CA HIS A 131 -22.63 -1.42 -2.85
C HIS A 131 -21.85 -0.93 -4.05
N ALA A 132 -20.90 -1.76 -4.51
CA ALA A 132 -20.10 -1.44 -5.67
C ALA A 132 -21.01 -1.33 -6.91
N PRO A 133 -20.83 -0.32 -7.76
CA PRO A 133 -21.61 -0.22 -9.00
C PRO A 133 -21.22 -1.29 -10.02
N VAL A 134 -20.08 -1.96 -9.82
CA VAL A 134 -19.65 -3.09 -10.65
C VAL A 134 -20.15 -4.38 -10.02
N ALA A 135 -20.48 -5.33 -10.86
CA ALA A 135 -21.01 -6.60 -10.38
C ALA A 135 -20.00 -7.34 -9.52
N ASP A 136 -20.52 -7.96 -8.53
CA ASP A 136 -19.82 -8.91 -7.67
C ASP A 136 -19.77 -10.29 -8.27
#